data_305a5d211cc582ae4c8b7e538f8fcf94
#
_entry.id   305a5d211cc582ae4c8b7e538f8fcf94
#
_cell.length_a   1.000
_cell.length_b   1.000
_cell.length_c   1.000
_cell.angle_alpha   90.00
_cell.angle_beta   90.00
_cell.angle_gamma   90.00
#
_symmetry.space_group_name_H-M   'P 1'
#
loop_
_entity.id
_entity.type
_entity.pdbx_description
1 polymer ?
#
loop_
_entity_poly.entity_id
_entity_poly.type
_entity_poly.pdbx_seq_one_letter_code
_entity_poly.pdbx_strand_id
1 'polypeptide(L)'
;LGIFENGYWGHPAMKLPPEVNLLAVTHYLQALDYQRKANKIVAILGSKTPHIQNVAVGGVSNPIALGSQSVLTLERLLAVKELIGELSAFINDVYLIDVAAIAAFYPEWTTIGKGVTNYLAGPDFPLNEAGTKFMTSGGYIPDGDLTKLQRIDVFGEPLLRDNVAESVKHAWYVGGEGPLHPYKGETVAGYTEFDDKAKYSFVKSPTFAGKPAQVGPLARVLVAAAVGDEAITKHLTRLLGVVKAVGKIDVPLSGLHSTLGRHAARAVMCARNVEILDAQYELLIANIAAGDTATFEKPVFPKHEVQGFGFHEAPRGLLSHWIVIDNGIISRGWNAPSIHCGSMRLRPMSRIAASGGLMIGVE
;
A
#
# COMPACT_ATOMS: atom_id res chain seq x y z
N LEU A 1 18.09 30.08 13.01
CA LEU A 1 17.47 29.27 11.96
C LEU A 1 18.50 28.59 11.05
N GLY A 2 19.61 29.27 10.69
CA GLY A 2 20.81 28.67 10.12
C GLY A 2 20.57 27.73 8.96
N ILE A 3 21.01 26.49 9.08
CA ILE A 3 20.95 25.45 8.03
C ILE A 3 19.52 25.10 7.55
N PHE A 4 18.49 25.47 8.29
CA PHE A 4 17.09 25.24 7.91
C PHE A 4 16.49 26.39 7.06
N GLU A 5 17.25 27.43 6.81
CA GLU A 5 16.88 28.51 5.90
C GLU A 5 17.38 28.20 4.49
N ASN A 6 16.52 28.34 3.48
CA ASN A 6 16.92 28.12 2.10
C ASN A 6 18.09 29.02 1.67
N GLY A 7 18.15 30.26 2.15
CA GLY A 7 19.22 31.21 1.89
C GLY A 7 20.60 30.75 2.38
N TYR A 8 20.66 29.90 3.41
CA TYR A 8 21.91 29.37 3.92
C TYR A 8 22.72 28.60 2.86
N TRP A 9 22.05 27.77 2.06
CA TRP A 9 22.69 26.94 1.05
C TRP A 9 22.93 27.68 -0.27
N GLY A 10 22.26 28.81 -0.52
CA GLY A 10 22.42 29.64 -1.70
C GLY A 10 22.13 28.97 -3.04
N HIS A 11 21.45 27.82 -3.05
CA HIS A 11 21.20 27.08 -4.27
C HIS A 11 19.91 27.56 -4.95
N PRO A 12 19.92 27.90 -6.26
CA PRO A 12 18.78 28.51 -6.95
C PRO A 12 17.54 27.61 -7.06
N ALA A 13 17.71 26.28 -6.88
CA ALA A 13 16.59 25.34 -6.84
C ALA A 13 15.80 25.40 -5.52
N MET A 14 16.30 26.05 -4.49
CA MET A 14 15.63 26.22 -3.20
C MET A 14 14.76 27.47 -3.24
N LYS A 15 13.48 27.33 -3.60
CA LYS A 15 12.57 28.43 -3.89
C LYS A 15 11.67 28.87 -2.74
N LEU A 16 11.56 28.04 -1.69
CA LEU A 16 10.70 28.39 -0.55
C LEU A 16 11.24 29.61 0.19
N PRO A 17 10.38 30.57 0.58
CA PRO A 17 10.75 31.62 1.53
C PRO A 17 11.29 31.01 2.83
N PRO A 18 12.25 31.64 3.50
CA PRO A 18 12.87 31.10 4.73
C PRO A 18 11.85 30.70 5.80
N GLU A 19 10.83 31.51 6.02
CA GLU A 19 9.78 31.27 7.02
C GLU A 19 8.93 30.06 6.65
N VAL A 20 8.59 29.89 5.38
CA VAL A 20 7.82 28.74 4.87
C VAL A 20 8.66 27.45 4.99
N ASN A 21 9.95 27.54 4.65
CA ASN A 21 10.84 26.40 4.79
C ASN A 21 11.01 25.99 6.26
N LEU A 22 11.16 26.93 7.17
CA LEU A 22 11.22 26.67 8.62
C LEU A 22 9.94 26.02 9.13
N LEU A 23 8.77 26.54 8.70
CA LEU A 23 7.47 25.95 9.04
C LEU A 23 7.38 24.50 8.55
N ALA A 24 7.76 24.24 7.30
CA ALA A 24 7.76 22.91 6.72
C ALA A 24 8.69 21.94 7.47
N VAL A 25 9.88 22.40 7.90
CA VAL A 25 10.80 21.62 8.75
C VAL A 25 10.18 21.33 10.12
N THR A 26 9.50 22.29 10.73
CA THR A 26 8.79 22.10 12.00
C THR A 26 7.70 21.03 11.87
N HIS A 27 6.88 21.11 10.80
CA HIS A 27 5.85 20.14 10.54
C HIS A 27 6.46 18.74 10.21
N TYR A 28 7.61 18.70 9.54
CA TYR A 28 8.34 17.44 9.32
C TYR A 28 8.75 16.78 10.65
N LEU A 29 9.26 17.55 11.60
CA LEU A 29 9.61 17.03 12.94
C LEU A 29 8.36 16.57 13.69
N GLN A 30 7.26 17.31 13.61
CA GLN A 30 5.98 16.87 14.17
C GLN A 30 5.49 15.55 13.51
N ALA A 31 5.68 15.38 12.19
CA ALA A 31 5.30 14.17 11.51
C ALA A 31 5.97 12.91 12.09
N LEU A 32 7.20 13.01 12.64
CA LEU A 32 7.87 11.90 13.32
C LEU A 32 7.10 11.47 14.59
N ASP A 33 6.54 12.43 15.34
CA ASP A 33 5.68 12.12 16.49
C ASP A 33 4.36 11.46 16.05
N TYR A 34 3.75 11.94 14.98
CA TYR A 34 2.53 11.32 14.43
C TYR A 34 2.81 9.92 13.86
N GLN A 35 3.98 9.69 13.29
CA GLN A 35 4.45 8.35 12.92
C GLN A 35 4.48 7.40 14.13
N ARG A 36 5.01 7.88 15.28
CA ARG A 36 5.02 7.12 16.53
C ARG A 36 3.60 6.82 17.03
N LYS A 37 2.66 7.78 16.92
CA LYS A 37 1.24 7.58 17.26
C LYS A 37 0.58 6.52 16.36
N ALA A 38 0.80 6.58 15.05
CA ALA A 38 0.33 5.55 14.13
C ALA A 38 0.89 4.16 14.46
N ASN A 39 2.19 4.08 14.75
CA ASN A 39 2.83 2.84 15.19
C ASN A 39 2.26 2.32 16.53
N LYS A 40 1.80 3.18 17.42
CA LYS A 40 1.13 2.78 18.66
C LYS A 40 -0.19 2.06 18.37
N ILE A 41 -0.98 2.54 17.41
CA ILE A 41 -2.20 1.83 16.95
C ILE A 41 -1.82 0.44 16.42
N VAL A 42 -0.80 0.35 15.57
CA VAL A 42 -0.31 -0.94 15.05
C VAL A 42 0.11 -1.87 16.19
N ALA A 43 0.80 -1.37 17.22
CA ALA A 43 1.22 -2.17 18.36
C ALA A 43 0.03 -2.64 19.23
N ILE A 44 -0.98 -1.80 19.42
CA ILE A 44 -2.19 -2.16 20.18
C ILE A 44 -2.95 -3.29 19.46
N LEU A 45 -3.19 -3.16 18.16
CA LEU A 45 -3.96 -4.11 17.38
C LEU A 45 -3.15 -5.33 16.95
N GLY A 46 -1.87 -5.15 16.64
CA GLY A 46 -0.98 -6.17 16.08
C GLY A 46 -0.01 -6.81 17.08
N SER A 47 -0.12 -6.46 18.38
CA SER A 47 0.74 -6.89 19.50
C SER A 47 2.16 -6.36 19.48
N LYS A 48 2.67 -5.92 18.36
CA LYS A 48 3.94 -5.19 18.21
C LYS A 48 3.99 -4.41 16.89
N THR A 49 5.01 -3.57 16.76
CA THR A 49 5.33 -2.80 15.54
C THR A 49 6.85 -2.89 15.27
N PRO A 50 7.34 -2.78 14.04
CA PRO A 50 6.62 -2.59 12.78
C PRO A 50 6.02 -3.87 12.19
N HIS A 51 6.50 -5.04 12.57
CA HIS A 51 6.02 -6.33 12.07
C HIS A 51 5.05 -6.94 13.09
N ILE A 52 3.76 -6.90 12.80
CA ILE A 52 2.73 -7.49 13.64
C ILE A 52 2.98 -8.98 13.85
N GLN A 53 2.60 -9.51 15.01
CA GLN A 53 2.90 -10.90 15.38
C GLN A 53 1.66 -11.73 15.73
N ASN A 54 0.47 -11.16 15.65
CA ASN A 54 -0.77 -11.78 16.06
C ASN A 54 -1.57 -12.40 14.91
N VAL A 55 -1.12 -12.28 13.67
CA VAL A 55 -1.82 -12.84 12.52
C VAL A 55 -1.57 -14.34 12.41
N ALA A 56 -2.63 -15.09 12.18
CA ALA A 56 -2.61 -16.53 11.98
C ALA A 56 -3.53 -16.91 10.80
N VAL A 57 -3.34 -18.12 10.25
CA VAL A 57 -4.29 -18.64 9.26
C VAL A 57 -5.64 -18.84 9.97
N GLY A 58 -6.67 -18.13 9.48
CA GLY A 58 -7.99 -18.13 10.09
C GLY A 58 -8.30 -16.88 10.93
N GLY A 59 -7.39 -15.91 11.04
CA GLY A 59 -7.65 -14.65 11.74
C GLY A 59 -6.50 -14.11 12.56
N VAL A 60 -6.79 -13.59 13.74
CA VAL A 60 -5.79 -13.05 14.67
C VAL A 60 -5.87 -13.74 16.02
N SER A 61 -4.69 -13.87 16.66
CA SER A 61 -4.59 -14.57 17.95
C SER A 61 -4.96 -13.72 19.16
N ASN A 62 -5.20 -12.42 18.97
CA ASN A 62 -5.60 -11.52 20.05
C ASN A 62 -7.10 -11.62 20.29
N PRO A 63 -7.56 -12.11 21.44
CA PRO A 63 -9.00 -12.10 21.75
C PRO A 63 -9.48 -10.69 22.07
N ILE A 64 -10.77 -10.47 21.89
CA ILE A 64 -11.48 -9.28 22.35
C ILE A 64 -12.14 -9.63 23.69
N ALA A 65 -11.74 -8.92 24.75
CA ALA A 65 -12.34 -9.09 26.08
C ALA A 65 -12.29 -7.76 26.83
N LEU A 66 -13.41 -7.05 26.80
CA LEU A 66 -13.52 -5.66 27.25
C LEU A 66 -13.13 -5.46 28.72
N GLY A 67 -13.28 -6.47 29.56
CA GLY A 67 -12.91 -6.44 30.99
C GLY A 67 -11.53 -7.01 31.33
N SER A 68 -10.74 -7.46 30.34
CA SER A 68 -9.43 -8.06 30.57
C SER A 68 -8.30 -7.04 30.39
N GLN A 69 -7.24 -7.14 31.19
CA GLN A 69 -6.08 -6.25 31.08
C GLN A 69 -5.05 -6.69 30.01
N SER A 70 -5.08 -7.94 29.56
CA SER A 70 -4.05 -8.54 28.70
C SER A 70 -4.38 -8.55 27.21
N VAL A 71 -5.59 -8.18 26.82
CA VAL A 71 -6.13 -8.29 25.46
C VAL A 71 -6.71 -6.96 24.98
N LEU A 72 -7.45 -6.95 23.88
CA LEU A 72 -8.10 -5.74 23.40
C LEU A 72 -9.26 -5.36 24.33
N THR A 73 -9.02 -4.34 25.16
CA THR A 73 -9.92 -3.83 26.19
C THR A 73 -10.65 -2.59 25.71
N LEU A 74 -11.69 -2.15 26.45
CA LEU A 74 -12.35 -0.89 26.18
C LEU A 74 -11.38 0.31 26.23
N GLU A 75 -10.47 0.33 27.22
CA GLU A 75 -9.45 1.39 27.34
C GLU A 75 -8.56 1.47 26.10
N ARG A 76 -8.09 0.31 25.60
CA ARG A 76 -7.27 0.26 24.39
C ARG A 76 -8.05 0.69 23.14
N LEU A 77 -9.31 0.33 23.04
CA LEU A 77 -10.19 0.79 21.96
C LEU A 77 -10.37 2.31 21.99
N LEU A 78 -10.64 2.89 23.16
CA LEU A 78 -10.74 4.34 23.31
C LEU A 78 -9.42 5.05 22.94
N ALA A 79 -8.27 4.52 23.40
CA ALA A 79 -6.97 5.06 23.04
C ALA A 79 -6.71 5.00 21.51
N VAL A 80 -7.16 3.95 20.83
CA VAL A 80 -7.09 3.86 19.36
C VAL A 80 -7.93 4.96 18.71
N LYS A 81 -9.17 5.18 19.17
CA LYS A 81 -10.05 6.23 18.63
C LYS A 81 -9.46 7.62 18.78
N GLU A 82 -8.89 7.93 19.94
CA GLU A 82 -8.21 9.20 20.19
C GLU A 82 -7.04 9.42 19.22
N LEU A 83 -6.18 8.41 19.08
CA LEU A 83 -5.06 8.46 18.15
C LEU A 83 -5.48 8.63 16.69
N ILE A 84 -6.58 8.01 16.27
CA ILE A 84 -7.17 8.20 14.93
C ILE A 84 -7.58 9.66 14.74
N GLY A 85 -8.23 10.26 15.71
CA GLY A 85 -8.62 11.68 15.67
C GLY A 85 -7.43 12.62 15.51
N GLU A 86 -6.38 12.41 16.28
CA GLU A 86 -5.15 13.20 16.20
C GLU A 86 -4.45 13.04 14.84
N LEU A 87 -4.34 11.81 14.33
CA LEU A 87 -3.76 11.53 13.00
C LEU A 87 -4.58 12.20 11.90
N SER A 88 -5.92 12.14 11.99
CA SER A 88 -6.81 12.76 11.02
C SER A 88 -6.61 14.26 10.94
N ALA A 89 -6.54 14.94 12.09
CA ALA A 89 -6.30 16.37 12.15
C ALA A 89 -4.95 16.74 11.50
N PHE A 90 -3.85 16.08 11.91
CA PHE A 90 -2.54 16.38 11.36
C PHE A 90 -2.45 16.11 9.84
N ILE A 91 -2.97 14.98 9.38
CA ILE A 91 -2.89 14.62 7.96
C ILE A 91 -3.70 15.59 7.10
N ASN A 92 -4.91 15.95 7.54
CA ASN A 92 -5.78 16.79 6.75
C ASN A 92 -5.40 18.28 6.82
N ASP A 93 -5.03 18.79 7.98
CA ASP A 93 -4.88 20.22 8.19
C ASP A 93 -3.43 20.71 8.09
N VAL A 94 -2.47 19.77 8.14
CA VAL A 94 -1.04 20.09 8.03
C VAL A 94 -0.43 19.39 6.81
N TYR A 95 -0.32 18.05 6.82
CA TYR A 95 0.47 17.33 5.83
C TYR A 95 -0.01 17.51 4.38
N LEU A 96 -1.33 17.36 4.13
CA LEU A 96 -1.90 17.53 2.79
C LEU A 96 -1.72 18.98 2.29
N ILE A 97 -1.88 19.96 3.18
CA ILE A 97 -1.74 21.37 2.86
C ILE A 97 -0.28 21.72 2.55
N ASP A 98 0.67 21.22 3.36
CA ASP A 98 2.10 21.45 3.14
C ASP A 98 2.57 20.89 1.80
N VAL A 99 2.18 19.64 1.48
CA VAL A 99 2.53 19.04 0.18
C VAL A 99 2.02 19.86 -0.97
N ALA A 100 0.78 20.35 -0.90
CA ALA A 100 0.19 21.19 -1.94
C ALA A 100 0.86 22.57 -2.03
N ALA A 101 1.06 23.23 -0.89
CA ALA A 101 1.67 24.57 -0.84
C ALA A 101 3.12 24.54 -1.34
N ILE A 102 3.92 23.54 -0.91
CA ILE A 102 5.30 23.39 -1.37
C ILE A 102 5.35 23.11 -2.87
N ALA A 103 4.50 22.21 -3.37
CA ALA A 103 4.43 21.89 -4.80
C ALA A 103 4.17 23.13 -5.68
N ALA A 104 3.40 24.11 -5.17
CA ALA A 104 3.09 25.33 -5.88
C ALA A 104 4.32 26.21 -6.19
N PHE A 105 5.43 26.06 -5.46
CA PHE A 105 6.70 26.76 -5.72
C PHE A 105 7.55 26.08 -6.82
N TYR A 106 7.19 24.87 -7.25
CA TYR A 106 7.98 24.06 -8.18
C TYR A 106 7.17 23.58 -9.40
N PRO A 107 6.45 24.47 -10.11
CA PRO A 107 5.56 24.07 -11.20
C PRO A 107 6.28 23.30 -12.33
N GLU A 108 7.55 23.63 -12.58
CA GLU A 108 8.39 22.96 -13.58
C GLU A 108 8.62 21.47 -13.28
N TRP A 109 8.49 21.06 -12.04
CA TRP A 109 8.66 19.65 -11.63
C TRP A 109 7.46 18.78 -11.95
N THR A 110 6.38 19.34 -12.45
CA THR A 110 5.24 18.58 -12.99
C THR A 110 5.59 17.80 -14.27
N THR A 111 6.74 18.12 -14.89
CA THR A 111 7.26 17.42 -16.07
C THR A 111 8.41 16.45 -15.77
N ILE A 112 8.91 16.44 -14.52
CA ILE A 112 10.10 15.65 -14.11
C ILE A 112 9.66 14.34 -13.48
N GLY A 113 10.33 13.24 -13.87
CA GLY A 113 10.20 11.95 -13.24
C GLY A 113 8.91 11.18 -13.63
N LYS A 114 8.49 11.26 -14.88
CA LYS A 114 7.29 10.60 -15.38
C LYS A 114 7.27 9.09 -15.14
N GLY A 115 8.35 8.37 -15.44
CA GLY A 115 8.43 6.92 -15.30
C GLY A 115 7.54 6.16 -16.28
N VAL A 116 7.22 4.90 -15.96
CA VAL A 116 6.26 4.09 -16.75
C VAL A 116 4.83 4.58 -16.51
N THR A 117 3.99 4.43 -17.52
CA THR A 117 2.62 4.95 -17.50
C THR A 117 1.55 3.85 -17.51
N ASN A 118 1.94 2.59 -17.35
CA ASN A 118 0.99 1.53 -17.03
C ASN A 118 0.75 1.57 -15.51
N TYR A 119 -0.49 1.74 -15.08
CA TYR A 119 -0.85 1.86 -13.68
C TYR A 119 -1.69 0.69 -13.24
N LEU A 120 -1.31 0.05 -12.13
CA LEU A 120 -2.05 -1.05 -11.53
C LEU A 120 -2.35 -0.73 -10.07
N ALA A 121 -3.61 -0.85 -9.68
CA ALA A 121 -4.07 -0.78 -8.30
C ALA A 121 -5.02 -1.95 -8.01
N GLY A 122 -4.86 -2.59 -6.85
CA GLY A 122 -5.83 -3.56 -6.35
C GLY A 122 -7.00 -2.87 -5.64
N PRO A 123 -8.21 -3.45 -5.65
CA PRO A 123 -9.22 -3.06 -4.67
C PRO A 123 -8.73 -3.45 -3.28
N ASP A 124 -9.03 -2.65 -2.26
CA ASP A 124 -8.53 -2.92 -0.91
C ASP A 124 -9.56 -2.59 0.17
N PHE A 125 -9.33 -3.12 1.37
CA PHE A 125 -10.22 -3.03 2.52
C PHE A 125 -11.60 -3.62 2.21
N PRO A 126 -11.71 -4.97 2.15
CA PRO A 126 -12.95 -5.65 1.85
C PRO A 126 -14.02 -5.34 2.91
N LEU A 127 -15.27 -5.16 2.45
CA LEU A 127 -16.42 -4.88 3.27
C LEU A 127 -17.34 -6.11 3.44
N ASN A 128 -17.00 -7.21 2.78
CA ASN A 128 -17.71 -8.48 2.90
C ASN A 128 -16.76 -9.66 2.70
N GLU A 129 -17.12 -10.82 3.24
CA GLU A 129 -16.35 -12.06 3.14
C GLU A 129 -16.15 -12.55 1.70
N ALA A 130 -17.12 -12.31 0.84
CA ALA A 130 -17.05 -12.70 -0.56
C ALA A 130 -16.03 -11.89 -1.39
N GLY A 131 -15.42 -10.84 -0.82
CA GLY A 131 -14.45 -10.00 -1.54
C GLY A 131 -15.03 -9.36 -2.80
N THR A 132 -16.29 -8.91 -2.74
CA THR A 132 -16.98 -8.25 -3.86
C THR A 132 -17.30 -6.78 -3.61
N LYS A 133 -16.98 -6.29 -2.40
CA LYS A 133 -17.14 -4.89 -2.02
C LYS A 133 -15.90 -4.43 -1.28
N PHE A 134 -15.38 -3.27 -1.66
CA PHE A 134 -14.14 -2.71 -1.12
C PHE A 134 -14.29 -1.23 -0.80
N MET A 135 -13.44 -0.72 0.09
CA MET A 135 -13.40 0.71 0.44
C MET A 135 -12.58 1.53 -0.57
N THR A 136 -11.78 0.88 -1.41
CA THR A 136 -11.02 1.52 -2.48
C THR A 136 -11.12 0.72 -3.77
N SER A 137 -11.11 1.45 -4.89
CA SER A 137 -11.28 0.88 -6.23
C SER A 137 -9.99 0.27 -6.76
N GLY A 138 -10.12 -0.81 -7.54
CA GLY A 138 -9.03 -1.45 -8.27
C GLY A 138 -9.15 -1.31 -9.79
N GLY A 139 -8.02 -1.44 -10.49
CA GLY A 139 -7.99 -1.43 -11.95
C GLY A 139 -6.60 -1.33 -12.54
N TYR A 140 -6.54 -1.54 -13.84
CA TYR A 140 -5.35 -1.38 -14.66
C TYR A 140 -5.58 -0.33 -15.74
N ILE A 141 -4.66 0.62 -15.87
CA ILE A 141 -4.67 1.69 -16.87
C ILE A 141 -3.44 1.53 -17.76
N PRO A 142 -3.57 1.05 -18.98
CA PRO A 142 -2.47 0.96 -19.93
C PRO A 142 -2.07 2.34 -20.46
N ASP A 143 -0.76 2.55 -20.63
CA ASP A 143 -0.16 3.70 -21.34
C ASP A 143 -0.57 5.09 -20.79
N GLY A 144 -1.12 5.16 -19.59
CA GLY A 144 -1.60 6.40 -18.95
C GLY A 144 -2.93 6.92 -19.48
N ASP A 145 -3.62 6.15 -20.31
CA ASP A 145 -4.90 6.52 -20.87
C ASP A 145 -6.05 6.08 -19.94
N LEU A 146 -6.57 7.04 -19.18
CA LEU A 146 -7.64 6.82 -18.20
C LEU A 146 -8.92 6.25 -18.83
N THR A 147 -9.13 6.47 -20.14
CA THR A 147 -10.32 5.96 -20.87
C THR A 147 -10.24 4.46 -21.14
N LYS A 148 -9.04 3.88 -21.04
CA LYS A 148 -8.76 2.44 -21.21
C LYS A 148 -8.72 1.66 -19.91
N LEU A 149 -9.29 2.20 -18.84
CA LEU A 149 -9.38 1.52 -17.58
C LEU A 149 -10.00 0.12 -17.71
N GLN A 150 -9.30 -0.87 -17.22
CA GLN A 150 -9.80 -2.23 -16.99
C GLN A 150 -10.02 -2.40 -15.49
N ARG A 151 -11.26 -2.59 -15.06
CA ARG A 151 -11.63 -2.65 -13.64
C ARG A 151 -11.21 -3.97 -13.00
N ILE A 152 -10.86 -3.90 -11.73
CA ILE A 152 -10.65 -5.04 -10.83
C ILE A 152 -11.59 -4.82 -9.66
N ASP A 153 -12.73 -5.50 -9.66
CA ASP A 153 -13.84 -5.23 -8.73
C ASP A 153 -14.03 -6.33 -7.69
N VAL A 154 -13.41 -7.49 -7.88
CA VAL A 154 -13.56 -8.62 -6.98
C VAL A 154 -12.22 -9.21 -6.59
N PHE A 155 -12.19 -9.85 -5.42
CA PHE A 155 -11.08 -10.71 -5.05
C PHE A 155 -11.07 -11.94 -5.98
N GLY A 156 -9.92 -12.33 -6.49
CA GLY A 156 -9.87 -13.43 -7.47
C GLY A 156 -10.10 -13.02 -8.92
N GLU A 157 -10.21 -11.71 -9.20
CA GLU A 157 -10.37 -11.20 -10.57
C GLU A 157 -9.34 -11.79 -11.54
N PRO A 158 -9.76 -12.49 -12.61
CA PRO A 158 -8.86 -13.10 -13.57
C PRO A 158 -7.86 -12.11 -14.16
N LEU A 159 -8.27 -10.87 -14.38
CA LEU A 159 -7.38 -9.82 -14.88
C LEU A 159 -6.16 -9.65 -13.96
N LEU A 160 -6.36 -9.63 -12.63
CA LEU A 160 -5.23 -9.54 -11.69
C LEU A 160 -4.50 -10.88 -11.56
N ARG A 161 -5.27 -11.97 -11.39
CA ARG A 161 -4.72 -13.30 -11.15
C ARG A 161 -3.86 -13.81 -12.30
N ASP A 162 -4.30 -13.65 -13.54
CA ASP A 162 -3.72 -14.38 -14.67
C ASP A 162 -2.68 -13.56 -15.45
N ASN A 163 -2.50 -12.26 -15.13
CA ASN A 163 -1.63 -11.37 -15.90
C ASN A 163 -0.33 -10.99 -15.18
N VAL A 164 -0.05 -11.56 -14.01
CA VAL A 164 1.23 -11.36 -13.31
C VAL A 164 2.24 -12.38 -13.79
N ALA A 165 3.43 -11.93 -14.15
CA ALA A 165 4.55 -12.80 -14.45
C ALA A 165 5.85 -12.24 -13.86
N GLU A 166 6.78 -13.11 -13.47
CA GLU A 166 8.07 -12.74 -12.89
C GLU A 166 9.22 -13.31 -13.72
N SER A 167 10.18 -12.45 -14.05
CA SER A 167 11.42 -12.84 -14.71
C SER A 167 12.55 -12.99 -13.68
N VAL A 168 13.33 -14.06 -13.81
CA VAL A 168 14.56 -14.30 -13.05
C VAL A 168 15.82 -14.02 -13.87
N LYS A 169 15.67 -13.40 -15.04
CA LYS A 169 16.78 -13.11 -15.97
C LYS A 169 17.97 -12.45 -15.26
N HIS A 170 17.70 -11.49 -14.40
CA HIS A 170 18.72 -10.73 -13.67
C HIS A 170 18.81 -11.12 -12.19
N ALA A 171 18.18 -12.22 -11.80
CA ALA A 171 18.14 -12.68 -10.42
C ALA A 171 18.79 -14.07 -10.28
N TRP A 172 19.43 -14.29 -9.14
CA TRP A 172 20.15 -15.54 -8.83
C TRP A 172 19.18 -16.66 -8.42
N TYR A 173 18.48 -17.22 -9.43
CA TYR A 173 17.65 -18.40 -9.30
C TYR A 173 18.06 -19.45 -10.29
N VAL A 174 17.87 -20.72 -9.91
CA VAL A 174 18.06 -21.89 -10.79
C VAL A 174 16.81 -22.05 -11.63
N GLY A 175 16.96 -22.16 -12.94
CA GLY A 175 15.86 -22.37 -13.88
C GLY A 175 15.92 -21.45 -15.09
N GLY A 176 14.81 -21.35 -15.80
CA GLY A 176 14.71 -20.58 -17.04
C GLY A 176 14.70 -19.07 -16.81
N GLU A 177 15.11 -18.32 -17.83
CA GLU A 177 15.20 -16.86 -17.77
C GLU A 177 13.90 -16.13 -18.15
N GLY A 178 12.96 -16.85 -18.76
CA GLY A 178 11.69 -16.29 -19.22
C GLY A 178 10.75 -15.89 -18.08
N PRO A 179 9.85 -14.94 -18.33
CA PRO A 179 8.84 -14.59 -17.35
C PRO A 179 7.86 -15.75 -17.16
N LEU A 180 7.64 -16.15 -15.90
CA LEU A 180 6.70 -17.20 -15.52
C LEU A 180 5.65 -16.66 -14.58
N HIS A 181 4.43 -17.21 -14.69
CA HIS A 181 3.39 -16.95 -13.69
C HIS A 181 3.85 -17.39 -12.30
N PRO A 182 3.51 -16.69 -11.20
CA PRO A 182 4.00 -17.01 -9.86
C PRO A 182 3.76 -18.46 -9.42
N TYR A 183 2.68 -19.10 -9.82
CA TYR A 183 2.45 -20.53 -9.53
C TYR A 183 3.44 -21.49 -10.21
N LYS A 184 4.12 -21.04 -11.26
CA LYS A 184 5.06 -21.83 -12.08
C LYS A 184 6.49 -21.31 -11.98
N GLY A 185 6.72 -20.22 -11.26
CA GLY A 185 7.99 -19.52 -11.24
C GLY A 185 9.09 -20.27 -10.46
N GLU A 186 10.32 -19.83 -10.64
CA GLU A 186 11.49 -20.41 -9.99
C GLU A 186 11.59 -19.99 -8.52
N THR A 187 11.84 -20.94 -7.65
CA THR A 187 11.92 -20.73 -6.19
C THR A 187 13.28 -21.07 -5.60
N VAL A 188 14.13 -21.75 -6.34
CA VAL A 188 15.43 -22.21 -5.85
C VAL A 188 16.46 -21.13 -6.08
N ALA A 189 16.96 -20.54 -5.01
CA ALA A 189 18.04 -19.57 -5.09
C ALA A 189 19.34 -20.27 -5.52
N GLY A 190 20.05 -19.69 -6.51
CA GLY A 190 21.32 -20.18 -7.00
C GLY A 190 22.24 -18.98 -7.24
N TYR A 191 23.05 -18.65 -6.25
CA TYR A 191 24.02 -17.56 -6.36
C TYR A 191 25.10 -17.90 -7.40
N THR A 192 25.38 -16.94 -8.26
CA THR A 192 26.55 -16.86 -9.12
C THR A 192 27.32 -15.60 -8.77
N GLU A 193 28.37 -15.31 -9.50
CA GLU A 193 29.09 -14.04 -9.33
C GLU A 193 28.22 -12.84 -9.77
N PHE A 194 28.53 -11.67 -9.23
CA PHE A 194 27.87 -10.42 -9.61
C PHE A 194 28.27 -10.01 -11.03
N ASP A 195 27.27 -9.78 -11.87
CA ASP A 195 27.43 -9.22 -13.21
C ASP A 195 26.29 -8.23 -13.46
N ASP A 196 26.61 -6.95 -13.60
CA ASP A 196 25.63 -5.87 -13.81
C ASP A 196 24.86 -5.98 -15.13
N LYS A 197 25.37 -6.75 -16.09
CA LYS A 197 24.72 -7.03 -17.38
C LYS A 197 23.94 -8.34 -17.40
N ALA A 198 24.20 -9.22 -16.45
CA ALA A 198 23.55 -10.53 -16.34
C ALA A 198 22.78 -10.67 -15.01
N LYS A 199 23.37 -11.32 -14.00
CA LYS A 199 22.71 -11.55 -12.70
C LYS A 199 23.36 -10.71 -11.62
N TYR A 200 22.56 -9.85 -10.97
CA TYR A 200 23.05 -8.87 -9.99
C TYR A 200 22.20 -8.78 -8.71
N SER A 201 21.13 -9.58 -8.58
CA SER A 201 20.20 -9.46 -7.47
C SER A 201 19.51 -10.79 -7.16
N PHE A 202 18.88 -10.89 -5.98
CA PHE A 202 17.87 -11.91 -5.68
C PHE A 202 16.44 -11.40 -5.95
N VAL A 203 16.28 -10.16 -6.39
CA VAL A 203 14.97 -9.58 -6.70
C VAL A 203 14.56 -9.98 -8.11
N LYS A 204 13.39 -10.56 -8.24
CA LYS A 204 12.77 -10.87 -9.53
C LYS A 204 12.13 -9.63 -10.14
N SER A 205 11.94 -9.63 -11.43
CA SER A 205 11.30 -8.54 -12.17
C SER A 205 9.84 -8.90 -12.50
N PRO A 206 8.86 -8.42 -11.72
CA PRO A 206 7.45 -8.65 -12.01
C PRO A 206 6.99 -7.76 -13.17
N THR A 207 6.07 -8.30 -13.97
CA THR A 207 5.35 -7.60 -15.02
C THR A 207 3.85 -7.85 -14.89
N PHE A 208 3.06 -6.94 -15.43
CA PHE A 208 1.62 -7.09 -15.54
C PHE A 208 1.22 -6.97 -17.02
N ALA A 209 0.45 -7.93 -17.53
CA ALA A 209 0.11 -8.01 -18.95
C ALA A 209 1.34 -7.87 -19.87
N GLY A 210 2.47 -8.49 -19.49
CA GLY A 210 3.73 -8.48 -20.22
C GLY A 210 4.50 -7.15 -20.20
N LYS A 211 4.04 -6.16 -19.44
CA LYS A 211 4.68 -4.83 -19.35
C LYS A 211 5.02 -4.48 -17.89
N PRO A 212 6.05 -3.65 -17.65
CA PRO A 212 6.23 -3.06 -16.34
C PRO A 212 5.05 -2.15 -16.01
N ALA A 213 4.54 -2.23 -14.77
CA ALA A 213 3.45 -1.41 -14.29
C ALA A 213 3.87 -0.63 -13.03
N GLN A 214 3.44 0.62 -12.96
CA GLN A 214 3.57 1.41 -11.76
C GLN A 214 2.42 1.12 -10.81
N VAL A 215 2.75 0.81 -9.57
CA VAL A 215 1.81 0.59 -8.46
C VAL A 215 1.97 1.69 -7.40
N GLY A 216 1.11 1.72 -6.41
CA GLY A 216 1.18 2.62 -5.27
C GLY A 216 0.26 3.83 -5.37
N PRO A 217 0.50 4.86 -4.55
CA PRO A 217 -0.44 5.96 -4.38
C PRO A 217 -0.89 6.63 -5.68
N LEU A 218 0.03 6.86 -6.63
CA LEU A 218 -0.34 7.47 -7.91
C LEU A 218 -1.27 6.57 -8.73
N ALA A 219 -0.97 5.27 -8.82
CA ALA A 219 -1.85 4.32 -9.51
C ALA A 219 -3.25 4.29 -8.87
N ARG A 220 -3.32 4.24 -7.55
CA ARG A 220 -4.60 4.25 -6.81
C ARG A 220 -5.42 5.52 -7.07
N VAL A 221 -4.79 6.69 -7.06
CA VAL A 221 -5.47 7.97 -7.32
C VAL A 221 -5.95 8.06 -8.78
N LEU A 222 -5.14 7.61 -9.75
CA LEU A 222 -5.53 7.64 -11.17
C LEU A 222 -6.64 6.63 -11.48
N VAL A 223 -6.58 5.42 -10.90
CA VAL A 223 -7.66 4.43 -10.99
C VAL A 223 -8.94 4.97 -10.36
N ALA A 224 -8.85 5.57 -9.16
CA ALA A 224 -10.00 6.20 -8.50
C ALA A 224 -10.63 7.30 -9.35
N ALA A 225 -9.81 8.15 -9.96
CA ALA A 225 -10.30 9.20 -10.86
C ALA A 225 -10.99 8.61 -12.10
N ALA A 226 -10.43 7.54 -12.69
CA ALA A 226 -11.01 6.88 -13.85
C ALA A 226 -12.31 6.12 -13.53
N VAL A 227 -12.44 5.58 -12.30
CA VAL A 227 -13.66 4.91 -11.81
C VAL A 227 -14.74 5.91 -11.40
N GLY A 228 -14.36 7.13 -11.02
CA GLY A 228 -15.25 8.12 -10.39
C GLY A 228 -15.40 7.90 -8.87
N ASP A 229 -14.36 7.40 -8.19
CA ASP A 229 -14.35 7.20 -6.74
C ASP A 229 -14.22 8.54 -6.01
N GLU A 230 -15.37 9.06 -5.57
CA GLU A 230 -15.43 10.37 -4.89
C GLU A 230 -14.70 10.38 -3.55
N ALA A 231 -14.60 9.24 -2.86
CA ALA A 231 -13.95 9.16 -1.56
C ALA A 231 -12.44 9.46 -1.63
N ILE A 232 -11.81 9.20 -2.77
CA ILE A 232 -10.41 9.54 -3.03
C ILE A 232 -10.30 10.88 -3.75
N THR A 233 -11.14 11.12 -4.79
CA THR A 233 -11.02 12.28 -5.66
C THR A 233 -11.36 13.60 -4.96
N LYS A 234 -12.17 13.60 -3.91
CA LYS A 234 -12.40 14.80 -3.07
C LYS A 234 -11.11 15.34 -2.45
N HIS A 235 -10.22 14.47 -1.99
CA HIS A 235 -8.93 14.86 -1.42
C HIS A 235 -7.98 15.38 -2.51
N LEU A 236 -8.00 14.79 -3.71
CA LEU A 236 -7.25 15.29 -4.86
C LEU A 236 -7.73 16.68 -5.25
N THR A 237 -9.03 16.91 -5.35
CA THR A 237 -9.63 18.21 -5.65
C THR A 237 -9.23 19.25 -4.61
N ARG A 238 -9.28 18.91 -3.32
CA ARG A 238 -8.83 19.78 -2.22
C ARG A 238 -7.36 20.15 -2.38
N LEU A 239 -6.48 19.17 -2.62
CA LEU A 239 -5.05 19.38 -2.79
C LEU A 239 -4.76 20.31 -3.99
N LEU A 240 -5.34 20.01 -5.15
CA LEU A 240 -5.17 20.83 -6.35
C LEU A 240 -5.74 22.24 -6.18
N GLY A 241 -6.82 22.39 -5.39
CA GLY A 241 -7.36 23.70 -5.00
C GLY A 241 -6.35 24.54 -4.22
N VAL A 242 -5.59 23.94 -3.29
CA VAL A 242 -4.52 24.65 -2.57
C VAL A 242 -3.37 25.02 -3.52
N VAL A 243 -2.94 24.12 -4.41
CA VAL A 243 -1.92 24.42 -5.43
C VAL A 243 -2.34 25.60 -6.27
N LYS A 244 -3.60 25.65 -6.72
CA LYS A 244 -4.16 26.76 -7.49
C LYS A 244 -4.20 28.06 -6.67
N ALA A 245 -4.62 27.99 -5.41
CA ALA A 245 -4.70 29.17 -4.54
C ALA A 245 -3.34 29.82 -4.28
N VAL A 246 -2.31 29.00 -4.03
CA VAL A 246 -0.94 29.45 -3.71
C VAL A 246 -0.15 29.80 -4.98
N GLY A 247 -0.10 28.88 -5.95
CA GLY A 247 0.74 29.00 -7.15
C GLY A 247 0.09 29.70 -8.33
N LYS A 248 -1.24 29.95 -8.27
CA LYS A 248 -2.05 30.47 -9.40
C LYS A 248 -1.96 29.59 -10.65
N ILE A 249 -1.75 28.29 -10.47
CA ILE A 249 -1.59 27.29 -11.54
C ILE A 249 -2.72 26.27 -11.48
N ASP A 250 -3.27 25.93 -12.64
CA ASP A 250 -4.15 24.79 -12.82
C ASP A 250 -3.31 23.58 -13.25
N VAL A 251 -3.30 22.54 -12.44
CA VAL A 251 -2.59 21.29 -12.73
C VAL A 251 -3.57 20.27 -13.30
N PRO A 252 -3.45 19.89 -14.58
CA PRO A 252 -4.27 18.83 -15.15
C PRO A 252 -3.88 17.45 -14.59
N LEU A 253 -4.76 16.47 -14.71
CA LEU A 253 -4.47 15.09 -14.28
C LEU A 253 -3.19 14.53 -14.92
N SER A 254 -2.86 14.93 -16.14
CA SER A 254 -1.60 14.56 -16.80
C SER A 254 -0.36 15.06 -16.07
N GLY A 255 -0.43 16.15 -15.32
CA GLY A 255 0.66 16.65 -14.47
C GLY A 255 0.96 15.77 -13.26
N LEU A 256 0.05 14.87 -12.89
CA LEU A 256 0.30 13.88 -11.85
C LEU A 256 1.30 12.79 -12.27
N HIS A 257 1.57 12.63 -13.57
CA HIS A 257 2.62 11.72 -14.08
C HIS A 257 4.02 12.29 -13.86
N SER A 258 4.34 12.63 -12.61
CA SER A 258 5.58 13.31 -12.24
C SER A 258 6.00 12.94 -10.81
N THR A 259 7.18 13.41 -10.41
CA THR A 259 7.63 13.28 -9.01
C THR A 259 6.70 14.01 -8.04
N LEU A 260 6.31 15.25 -8.35
CA LEU A 260 5.36 16.00 -7.53
C LEU A 260 3.99 15.32 -7.48
N GLY A 261 3.52 14.78 -8.59
CA GLY A 261 2.26 14.05 -8.65
C GLY A 261 2.27 12.79 -7.75
N ARG A 262 3.40 12.10 -7.62
CA ARG A 262 3.54 10.99 -6.65
C ARG A 262 3.48 11.45 -5.21
N HIS A 263 4.08 12.60 -4.89
CA HIS A 263 3.96 13.20 -3.55
C HIS A 263 2.52 13.63 -3.25
N ALA A 264 1.87 14.30 -4.20
CA ALA A 264 0.47 14.68 -4.10
C ALA A 264 -0.44 13.46 -3.88
N ALA A 265 -0.30 12.43 -4.71
CA ALA A 265 -1.06 11.20 -4.58
C ALA A 265 -0.84 10.49 -3.25
N ARG A 266 0.38 10.53 -2.70
CA ARG A 266 0.66 9.97 -1.37
C ARG A 266 -0.06 10.74 -0.27
N ALA A 267 -0.09 12.07 -0.34
CA ALA A 267 -0.85 12.89 0.63
C ALA A 267 -2.35 12.61 0.54
N VAL A 268 -2.89 12.52 -0.67
CA VAL A 268 -4.30 12.12 -0.92
C VAL A 268 -4.60 10.76 -0.31
N MET A 269 -3.75 9.76 -0.54
CA MET A 269 -3.96 8.43 0.02
C MET A 269 -3.77 8.38 1.53
N CYS A 270 -2.90 9.22 2.13
CA CYS A 270 -2.83 9.35 3.58
C CYS A 270 -4.15 9.87 4.17
N ALA A 271 -4.73 10.91 3.57
CA ALA A 271 -6.01 11.44 3.99
C ALA A 271 -7.15 10.40 3.84
N ARG A 272 -7.16 9.65 2.74
CA ARG A 272 -8.12 8.57 2.55
C ARG A 272 -7.91 7.43 3.55
N ASN A 273 -6.67 7.03 3.80
CA ASN A 273 -6.37 5.91 4.69
C ASN A 273 -6.76 6.18 6.15
N VAL A 274 -6.68 7.41 6.64
CA VAL A 274 -7.15 7.73 8.00
C VAL A 274 -8.69 7.70 8.09
N GLU A 275 -9.42 8.04 7.03
CA GLU A 275 -10.87 7.85 6.96
C GLU A 275 -11.23 6.35 6.95
N ILE A 276 -10.47 5.54 6.21
CA ILE A 276 -10.66 4.08 6.18
C ILE A 276 -10.38 3.49 7.56
N LEU A 277 -9.32 3.92 8.23
CA LEU A 277 -8.98 3.46 9.58
C LEU A 277 -10.11 3.79 10.57
N ASP A 278 -10.68 4.98 10.49
CA ASP A 278 -11.82 5.38 11.32
C ASP A 278 -13.07 4.52 11.02
N ALA A 279 -13.39 4.32 9.76
CA ALA A 279 -14.52 3.48 9.35
C ALA A 279 -14.34 2.01 9.77
N GLN A 280 -13.13 1.45 9.67
CA GLN A 280 -12.84 0.09 10.15
C GLN A 280 -12.95 -0.01 11.68
N TYR A 281 -12.55 1.04 12.39
CA TYR A 281 -12.73 1.11 13.83
C TYR A 281 -14.23 1.08 14.19
N GLU A 282 -15.07 1.88 13.52
CA GLU A 282 -16.52 1.88 13.76
C GLU A 282 -17.17 0.53 13.43
N LEU A 283 -16.72 -0.15 12.37
CA LEU A 283 -17.17 -1.52 12.07
C LEU A 283 -16.78 -2.51 13.19
N LEU A 284 -15.56 -2.41 13.72
CA LEU A 284 -15.13 -3.23 14.85
C LEU A 284 -16.03 -3.00 16.08
N ILE A 285 -16.32 -1.73 16.41
CA ILE A 285 -17.20 -1.39 17.54
C ILE A 285 -18.62 -1.92 17.31
N ALA A 286 -19.14 -1.80 16.08
CA ALA A 286 -20.46 -2.33 15.73
C ALA A 286 -20.53 -3.85 15.88
N ASN A 287 -19.52 -4.59 15.44
CA ASN A 287 -19.44 -6.04 15.62
C ASN A 287 -19.41 -6.43 17.10
N ILE A 288 -18.57 -5.76 17.89
CA ILE A 288 -18.52 -5.99 19.35
C ILE A 288 -19.87 -5.71 20.01
N ALA A 289 -20.54 -4.63 19.64
CA ALA A 289 -21.87 -4.29 20.16
C ALA A 289 -22.94 -5.32 19.76
N ALA A 290 -22.80 -5.94 18.60
CA ALA A 290 -23.66 -7.05 18.17
C ALA A 290 -23.32 -8.40 18.85
N GLY A 291 -22.29 -8.45 19.70
CA GLY A 291 -21.84 -9.66 20.38
C GLY A 291 -20.85 -10.51 19.56
N ASP A 292 -20.46 -10.04 18.38
CA ASP A 292 -19.43 -10.70 17.58
C ASP A 292 -18.03 -10.25 18.04
N THR A 293 -17.39 -11.12 18.81
CA THR A 293 -16.02 -10.95 19.32
C THR A 293 -15.09 -12.04 18.81
N ALA A 294 -15.52 -12.82 17.83
CA ALA A 294 -14.70 -13.85 17.22
C ALA A 294 -13.56 -13.23 16.43
N THR A 295 -12.32 -13.61 16.75
CA THR A 295 -11.10 -13.09 16.08
C THR A 295 -10.35 -14.16 15.31
N PHE A 296 -10.77 -15.41 15.44
CA PHE A 296 -10.08 -16.55 14.86
C PHE A 296 -11.05 -17.70 14.57
N GLU A 297 -10.96 -18.24 13.36
CA GLU A 297 -11.61 -19.49 12.97
C GLU A 297 -10.56 -20.55 12.65
N LYS A 298 -10.77 -21.78 13.15
CA LYS A 298 -9.82 -22.85 12.94
C LYS A 298 -9.79 -23.27 11.47
N PRO A 299 -8.67 -23.14 10.76
CA PRO A 299 -8.59 -23.50 9.35
C PRO A 299 -8.69 -25.01 9.14
N VAL A 300 -9.35 -25.39 8.05
CA VAL A 300 -9.35 -26.78 7.54
C VAL A 300 -8.41 -26.82 6.34
N PHE A 301 -7.30 -27.53 6.46
CA PHE A 301 -6.34 -27.64 5.38
C PHE A 301 -6.77 -28.72 4.37
N PRO A 302 -6.73 -28.42 3.06
CA PRO A 302 -7.07 -29.37 2.01
C PRO A 302 -6.06 -30.53 1.98
N LYS A 303 -6.56 -31.72 1.62
CA LYS A 303 -5.75 -32.95 1.47
C LYS A 303 -5.34 -33.24 0.02
N HIS A 304 -5.42 -32.26 -0.86
CA HIS A 304 -5.02 -32.30 -2.26
C HIS A 304 -4.31 -31.01 -2.61
N GLU A 305 -3.70 -30.95 -3.79
CA GLU A 305 -3.08 -29.71 -4.25
C GLU A 305 -4.12 -28.63 -4.49
N VAL A 306 -3.86 -27.45 -3.93
CA VAL A 306 -4.66 -26.22 -4.13
C VAL A 306 -3.74 -25.06 -4.38
N GLN A 307 -4.26 -24.09 -5.14
CA GLN A 307 -3.59 -22.82 -5.40
C GLN A 307 -4.36 -21.70 -4.73
N GLY A 308 -3.65 -20.73 -4.18
CA GLY A 308 -4.25 -19.56 -3.58
C GLY A 308 -3.42 -18.31 -3.84
N PHE A 309 -4.06 -17.16 -3.91
CA PHE A 309 -3.36 -15.90 -3.86
C PHE A 309 -4.11 -14.88 -3.02
N GLY A 310 -3.37 -13.94 -2.49
CA GLY A 310 -3.91 -12.82 -1.78
C GLY A 310 -3.15 -11.56 -2.13
N PHE A 311 -3.79 -10.41 -1.98
CA PHE A 311 -3.17 -9.12 -2.22
C PHE A 311 -3.69 -8.05 -1.28
N HIS A 312 -2.92 -6.99 -1.12
CA HIS A 312 -3.34 -5.75 -0.48
C HIS A 312 -2.49 -4.59 -0.97
N GLU A 313 -2.98 -3.37 -0.79
CA GLU A 313 -2.26 -2.15 -1.12
C GLU A 313 -1.36 -1.72 0.05
N ALA A 314 -0.07 -2.04 -0.06
CA ALA A 314 0.94 -1.53 0.86
C ALA A 314 1.22 -0.04 0.59
N PRO A 315 1.92 0.67 1.50
CA PRO A 315 2.21 2.11 1.34
C PRO A 315 2.90 2.50 0.04
N ARG A 316 3.61 1.55 -0.60
CA ARG A 316 4.35 1.79 -1.85
C ARG A 316 3.76 1.09 -3.06
N GLY A 317 2.74 0.27 -2.87
CA GLY A 317 2.04 -0.37 -3.97
C GLY A 317 1.44 -1.72 -3.66
N LEU A 318 0.83 -2.30 -4.66
CA LEU A 318 0.16 -3.58 -4.60
C LEU A 318 1.15 -4.70 -4.25
N LEU A 319 0.93 -5.36 -3.12
CA LEU A 319 1.64 -6.56 -2.70
C LEU A 319 0.73 -7.77 -2.93
N SER A 320 1.26 -8.81 -3.52
CA SER A 320 0.54 -10.08 -3.69
C SER A 320 1.37 -11.27 -3.23
N HIS A 321 0.68 -12.26 -2.66
CA HIS A 321 1.25 -13.52 -2.22
C HIS A 321 0.58 -14.66 -2.97
N TRP A 322 1.38 -15.60 -3.44
CA TRP A 322 0.95 -16.73 -4.26
C TRP A 322 1.43 -18.01 -3.61
N ILE A 323 0.58 -19.01 -3.52
CA ILE A 323 0.89 -20.23 -2.80
C ILE A 323 0.31 -21.44 -3.50
N VAL A 324 1.07 -22.53 -3.49
CA VAL A 324 0.59 -23.87 -3.84
C VAL A 324 0.76 -24.75 -2.60
N ILE A 325 -0.33 -25.35 -2.16
CA ILE A 325 -0.36 -26.24 -0.99
C ILE A 325 -0.72 -27.64 -1.49
N ASP A 326 0.08 -28.62 -1.12
CA ASP A 326 -0.21 -30.03 -1.38
C ASP A 326 -0.24 -30.81 -0.06
N ASN A 327 -1.36 -31.49 0.20
CA ASN A 327 -1.57 -32.26 1.44
C ASN A 327 -1.28 -31.45 2.72
N GLY A 328 -1.69 -30.17 2.76
CA GLY A 328 -1.49 -29.28 3.90
C GLY A 328 -0.07 -28.72 4.04
N ILE A 329 0.83 -29.01 3.10
CA ILE A 329 2.22 -28.55 3.09
C ILE A 329 2.40 -27.59 1.91
N ILE A 330 3.06 -26.46 2.16
CA ILE A 330 3.41 -25.51 1.08
C ILE A 330 4.45 -26.19 0.17
N SER A 331 4.04 -26.55 -1.03
CA SER A 331 4.91 -27.07 -2.07
C SER A 331 5.61 -25.97 -2.83
N ARG A 332 4.92 -24.85 -3.07
CA ARG A 332 5.47 -23.61 -3.65
C ARG A 332 4.84 -22.40 -2.97
N GLY A 333 5.65 -21.43 -2.65
CA GLY A 333 5.18 -20.16 -2.08
C GLY A 333 5.94 -18.99 -2.70
N TRP A 334 5.22 -17.97 -3.14
CA TRP A 334 5.75 -16.78 -3.75
C TRP A 334 5.17 -15.53 -3.11
N ASN A 335 6.07 -14.59 -2.86
CA ASN A 335 5.68 -13.21 -2.74
C ASN A 335 5.99 -12.56 -4.09
N ALA A 336 4.99 -12.26 -4.91
CA ALA A 336 5.18 -11.35 -6.02
C ALA A 336 5.17 -9.94 -5.43
N PRO A 337 6.32 -9.29 -5.26
CA PRO A 337 6.32 -7.94 -4.74
C PRO A 337 5.74 -7.01 -5.81
N SER A 338 4.93 -6.08 -5.34
CA SER A 338 4.89 -4.80 -6.03
C SER A 338 6.34 -4.38 -6.30
N ILE A 339 6.60 -3.74 -7.39
CA ILE A 339 7.90 -3.30 -7.97
C ILE A 339 8.99 -2.84 -6.95
N HIS A 340 8.78 -2.93 -5.64
CA HIS A 340 9.63 -2.32 -4.62
C HIS A 340 10.02 -3.16 -3.41
N CYS A 341 9.69 -4.45 -3.31
CA CYS A 341 10.11 -5.22 -2.14
C CYS A 341 10.65 -6.60 -2.50
N GLY A 342 11.85 -6.88 -2.05
CA GLY A 342 12.57 -8.12 -2.35
C GLY A 342 11.84 -9.38 -1.90
N SER A 343 11.98 -10.43 -2.70
CA SER A 343 11.44 -11.75 -2.43
C SER A 343 12.00 -12.32 -1.12
N MET A 344 11.14 -12.52 -0.13
CA MET A 344 11.47 -13.34 1.02
C MET A 344 11.15 -14.81 0.71
N ARG A 345 12.15 -15.67 0.85
CA ARG A 345 11.96 -17.12 0.82
C ARG A 345 11.24 -17.53 2.11
N LEU A 346 10.00 -17.93 2.00
CA LEU A 346 9.35 -18.65 3.09
C LEU A 346 9.97 -20.05 3.14
N ARG A 347 10.74 -20.33 4.19
CA ARG A 347 11.02 -21.73 4.54
C ARG A 347 9.69 -22.41 4.85
N PRO A 348 9.55 -23.74 4.63
CA PRO A 348 8.36 -24.45 5.03
C PRO A 348 8.24 -24.34 6.55
N MET A 349 7.57 -23.35 7.02
CA MET A 349 7.12 -23.23 8.39
C MET A 349 5.60 -23.39 8.38
N SER A 350 5.12 -24.20 9.29
CA SER A 350 3.73 -24.53 9.55
C SER A 350 2.82 -23.34 9.92
N ARG A 351 3.22 -22.10 9.61
CA ARG A 351 2.46 -20.87 9.93
C ARG A 351 2.68 -19.84 8.84
N ILE A 352 1.67 -19.64 8.02
CA ILE A 352 1.58 -18.45 7.16
C ILE A 352 1.02 -17.35 8.04
N ALA A 353 1.84 -16.38 8.37
CA ALA A 353 1.35 -15.13 8.94
C ALA A 353 0.80 -14.29 7.78
N ALA A 354 -0.50 -14.10 7.71
CA ALA A 354 -1.11 -13.11 6.84
C ALA A 354 -1.08 -11.77 7.57
N SER A 355 -0.49 -10.75 6.97
CA SER A 355 -0.61 -9.37 7.45
C SER A 355 -2.00 -8.85 7.10
N GLY A 356 -2.76 -8.44 8.10
CA GLY A 356 -4.12 -7.92 8.11
C GLY A 356 -4.87 -7.86 6.78
N GLY A 357 -5.95 -8.59 6.68
CA GLY A 357 -6.86 -8.52 5.54
C GLY A 357 -6.59 -9.50 4.40
N LEU A 358 -5.72 -10.48 4.58
CA LEU A 358 -5.47 -11.49 3.54
C LEU A 358 -6.63 -12.49 3.51
N MET A 359 -7.58 -12.31 2.60
CA MET A 359 -8.46 -13.41 2.21
C MET A 359 -7.73 -14.28 1.20
N ILE A 360 -7.50 -15.54 1.54
CA ILE A 360 -6.99 -16.54 0.60
C ILE A 360 -8.21 -17.16 -0.07
N GLY A 361 -8.46 -16.76 -1.31
CA GLY A 361 -9.37 -17.52 -2.18
C GLY A 361 -8.69 -18.85 -2.50
N VAL A 362 -9.32 -19.95 -2.11
CA VAL A 362 -8.92 -21.31 -2.48
C VAL A 362 -9.89 -21.79 -3.53
N GLU A 363 -9.41 -22.03 -4.75
CA GLU A 363 -10.13 -22.79 -5.78
C GLU A 363 -9.78 -24.27 -5.71
#